data_8f02631d4dac13ed8e73d0b5150b2aea
#
_entry.id   8f02631d4dac13ed8e73d0b5150b2aea
#
_cell.length_a   1.000
_cell.length_b   1.000
_cell.length_c   1.000
_cell.angle_alpha   90.00
_cell.angle_beta   90.00
_cell.angle_gamma   90.00
#
_symmetry.space_group_name_H-M   'P 1'
#
loop_
_entity.id
_entity.type
_entity.pdbx_description
1 polymer ?
#
loop_
_entity_poly.entity_id
_entity_poly.type
_entity_poly.pdbx_seq_one_letter_code
_entity_poly.pdbx_strand_id
1 'polypeptide(L)'
;RFDVIVTDNLFGDIITDLAAAVSGGIGLAASGNIDATRTNPSMFEPVHGSAPDIAGQGIADPTAAIMSVALLLAHVGQDAAAARVDKAVEEHLATRGDEKLSTTEVGARIVSLL
;
A
#
# COMPACT_ATOMS: atom_id res chain seq x y z
N ARG A 1 12.57 19.85 7.51
CA ARG A 1 12.46 18.39 7.34
C ARG A 1 12.11 17.80 8.69
N PHE A 2 11.12 16.92 8.73
CA PHE A 2 10.66 16.24 9.93
C PHE A 2 10.82 14.74 9.74
N ASP A 3 11.19 14.02 10.78
CA ASP A 3 11.29 12.56 10.75
C ASP A 3 10.00 11.90 11.26
N VAL A 4 9.27 12.59 12.14
CA VAL A 4 7.99 12.14 12.70
C VAL A 4 7.04 13.34 12.79
N ILE A 5 5.78 13.14 12.43
CA ILE A 5 4.70 14.11 12.58
C ILE A 5 3.66 13.50 13.51
N VAL A 6 3.38 14.18 14.61
CA VAL A 6 2.30 13.80 15.55
C VAL A 6 1.13 14.76 15.34
N THR A 7 -0.05 14.23 15.11
CA THR A 7 -1.27 15.01 14.86
C THR A 7 -2.49 14.26 15.38
N ASP A 8 -3.61 14.96 15.51
CA ASP A 8 -4.90 14.31 15.73
C ASP A 8 -5.45 13.71 14.43
N ASN A 9 -6.54 12.96 14.55
CA ASN A 9 -7.11 12.22 13.44
C ASN A 9 -7.49 13.10 12.24
N LEU A 10 -8.16 14.23 12.49
CA LEU A 10 -8.66 15.12 11.44
C LEU A 10 -7.52 15.67 10.55
N PHE A 11 -6.50 16.23 11.17
CA PHE A 11 -5.36 16.78 10.42
C PHE A 11 -4.45 15.68 9.86
N GLY A 12 -4.37 14.53 10.56
CA GLY A 12 -3.68 13.34 10.06
C GLY A 12 -4.26 12.87 8.74
N ASP A 13 -5.57 12.71 8.66
CA ASP A 13 -6.26 12.27 7.44
C ASP A 13 -6.06 13.25 6.28
N ILE A 14 -6.16 14.56 6.56
CA ILE A 14 -5.90 15.59 5.53
C ILE A 14 -4.46 15.51 5.01
N ILE A 15 -3.48 15.38 5.90
CA ILE A 15 -2.06 15.35 5.53
C ILE A 15 -1.72 14.07 4.75
N THR A 16 -2.26 12.91 5.16
CA THR A 16 -2.01 11.64 4.49
C THR A 16 -2.62 11.58 3.11
N ASP A 17 -3.82 12.13 2.91
CA ASP A 17 -4.45 12.23 1.58
C ASP A 17 -3.65 13.12 0.64
N LEU A 18 -3.18 14.28 1.13
CA LEU A 18 -2.31 15.16 0.35
C LEU A 18 -0.98 14.48 0.00
N ALA A 19 -0.38 13.75 0.95
CA ALA A 19 0.85 13.00 0.72
C ALA A 19 0.62 11.89 -0.32
N ALA A 20 -0.47 11.16 -0.24
CA ALA A 20 -0.83 10.14 -1.23
C ALA A 20 -1.03 10.77 -2.63
N ALA A 21 -1.70 11.92 -2.71
CA ALA A 21 -1.93 12.60 -3.99
C ALA A 21 -0.64 12.99 -4.71
N VAL A 22 0.40 13.44 -3.97
CA VAL A 22 1.70 13.81 -4.56
C VAL A 22 2.63 12.61 -4.78
N SER A 23 2.32 11.45 -4.20
CA SER A 23 3.13 10.22 -4.29
C SER A 23 2.60 9.21 -5.31
N GLY A 24 1.62 9.57 -6.13
CA GLY A 24 1.08 8.70 -7.18
C GLY A 24 -0.37 8.28 -6.98
N GLY A 25 -1.02 8.74 -5.92
CA GLY A 25 -2.43 8.52 -5.63
C GLY A 25 -2.71 7.55 -4.49
N ILE A 26 -3.92 7.63 -3.96
CA ILE A 26 -4.38 6.82 -2.82
C ILE A 26 -4.41 5.32 -3.13
N GLY A 27 -4.51 4.93 -4.40
CA GLY A 27 -4.47 3.54 -4.85
C GLY A 27 -3.12 2.84 -4.62
N LEU A 28 -2.07 3.60 -4.32
CA LEU A 28 -0.73 3.09 -4.02
C LEU A 28 -0.39 3.15 -2.53
N ALA A 29 -1.27 3.71 -1.70
CA ALA A 29 -0.99 3.97 -0.30
C ALA A 29 -1.40 2.78 0.59
N ALA A 30 -0.41 2.20 1.27
CA ALA A 30 -0.61 1.23 2.34
C ALA A 30 -0.63 1.92 3.70
N SER A 31 -1.32 1.33 4.67
CA SER A 31 -1.33 1.81 6.04
C SER A 31 -1.24 0.69 7.07
N GLY A 32 -0.88 1.06 8.30
CA GLY A 32 -0.86 0.13 9.42
C GLY A 32 -1.31 0.81 10.70
N ASN A 33 -2.21 0.16 11.43
CA ASN A 33 -2.56 0.50 12.80
C ASN A 33 -1.83 -0.45 13.73
N ILE A 34 -0.73 0.02 14.32
CA ILE A 34 0.26 -0.81 14.98
C ILE A 34 0.19 -0.65 16.50
N ASP A 35 -0.02 -1.74 17.22
CA ASP A 35 0.20 -1.76 18.66
C ASP A 35 1.73 -1.84 18.94
N ALA A 36 2.30 -0.71 19.34
CA ALA A 36 3.72 -0.61 19.66
C ALA A 36 4.14 -1.52 20.83
N THR A 37 3.21 -1.89 21.71
CA THR A 37 3.46 -2.79 22.84
C THR A 37 3.47 -4.27 22.44
N ARG A 38 2.93 -4.61 21.26
CA ARG A 38 2.76 -5.96 20.73
C ARG A 38 1.95 -6.89 21.64
N THR A 39 1.07 -6.33 22.49
CA THR A 39 0.15 -7.08 23.36
C THR A 39 -1.20 -7.33 22.71
N ASN A 40 -1.56 -6.51 21.74
CA ASN A 40 -2.79 -6.61 20.96
C ASN A 40 -2.48 -6.80 19.48
N PRO A 41 -3.46 -7.25 18.67
CA PRO A 41 -3.30 -7.34 17.22
C PRO A 41 -3.02 -5.97 16.57
N SER A 42 -2.15 -5.97 15.58
CA SER A 42 -1.98 -4.86 14.64
C SER A 42 -2.73 -5.16 13.36
N MET A 43 -3.12 -4.12 12.60
CA MET A 43 -3.87 -4.24 11.35
C MET A 43 -3.12 -3.51 10.24
N PHE A 44 -3.14 -4.10 9.04
CA PHE A 44 -2.51 -3.55 7.85
C PHE A 44 -3.51 -3.58 6.71
N GLU A 45 -3.74 -2.44 6.08
CA GLU A 45 -4.74 -2.31 5.02
C GLU A 45 -4.38 -1.19 4.04
N PRO A 46 -4.95 -1.19 2.82
CA PRO A 46 -4.92 -0.02 1.95
C PRO A 46 -5.59 1.18 2.62
N VAL A 47 -5.10 2.39 2.33
CA VAL A 47 -5.75 3.64 2.79
C VAL A 47 -7.12 3.82 2.14
N HIS A 48 -7.27 3.40 0.87
CA HIS A 48 -8.54 3.52 0.15
C HIS A 48 -9.62 2.59 0.69
N GLY A 49 -10.89 2.99 0.54
CA GLY A 49 -12.07 2.18 0.91
C GLY A 49 -12.41 1.07 -0.10
N SER A 50 -13.59 0.47 0.07
CA SER A 50 -14.07 -0.70 -0.69
C SER A 50 -14.49 -0.42 -2.13
N ALA A 51 -14.66 0.86 -2.51
CA ALA A 51 -15.06 1.30 -3.85
C ALA A 51 -16.19 0.45 -4.50
N PRO A 52 -17.39 0.43 -3.89
CA PRO A 52 -18.46 -0.47 -4.32
C PRO A 52 -18.89 -0.26 -5.78
N ASP A 53 -18.69 0.94 -6.31
CA ASP A 53 -19.07 1.31 -7.68
C ASP A 53 -18.26 0.53 -8.74
N ILE A 54 -17.07 0.05 -8.41
CA ILE A 54 -16.22 -0.73 -9.31
C ILE A 54 -16.08 -2.19 -8.89
N ALA A 55 -16.82 -2.62 -7.88
CA ALA A 55 -16.79 -4.00 -7.40
C ALA A 55 -17.15 -4.99 -8.53
N GLY A 56 -16.33 -6.04 -8.69
CA GLY A 56 -16.52 -7.07 -9.73
C GLY A 56 -16.06 -6.67 -11.14
N GLN A 57 -15.66 -5.43 -11.37
CA GLN A 57 -15.20 -4.99 -12.70
C GLN A 57 -13.74 -5.37 -13.01
N GLY A 58 -12.96 -5.77 -12.00
CA GLY A 58 -11.56 -6.17 -12.18
C GLY A 58 -10.62 -5.02 -12.58
N ILE A 59 -10.96 -3.77 -12.22
CA ILE A 59 -10.20 -2.57 -12.60
C ILE A 59 -9.49 -1.89 -11.43
N ALA A 60 -9.74 -2.33 -10.21
CA ALA A 60 -9.06 -1.78 -9.03
C ALA A 60 -7.57 -2.15 -9.05
N ASP A 61 -6.71 -1.16 -8.77
CA ASP A 61 -5.27 -1.41 -8.64
C ASP A 61 -4.98 -2.11 -7.30
N PRO A 62 -4.40 -3.32 -7.27
CA PRO A 62 -4.14 -4.06 -6.03
C PRO A 62 -2.85 -3.64 -5.33
N THR A 63 -2.10 -2.67 -5.86
CA THR A 63 -0.77 -2.29 -5.36
C THR A 63 -0.78 -1.90 -3.89
N ALA A 64 -1.75 -1.11 -3.45
CA ALA A 64 -1.86 -0.72 -2.04
C ALA A 64 -2.06 -1.93 -1.10
N ALA A 65 -2.85 -2.93 -1.52
CA ALA A 65 -3.04 -4.15 -0.75
C ALA A 65 -1.75 -4.99 -0.69
N ILE A 66 -1.01 -5.07 -1.79
CA ILE A 66 0.29 -5.76 -1.85
C ILE A 66 1.32 -5.06 -0.95
N MET A 67 1.39 -3.74 -0.98
CA MET A 67 2.26 -2.96 -0.08
C MET A 67 1.86 -3.10 1.39
N SER A 68 0.56 -3.26 1.68
CA SER A 68 0.10 -3.56 3.06
C SER A 68 0.64 -4.90 3.56
N VAL A 69 0.80 -5.89 2.66
CA VAL A 69 1.47 -7.16 3.00
C VAL A 69 2.95 -6.94 3.28
N ALA A 70 3.66 -6.06 2.56
CA ALA A 70 5.05 -5.74 2.86
C ALA A 70 5.20 -5.13 4.25
N LEU A 71 4.31 -4.19 4.64
CA LEU A 71 4.28 -3.63 5.99
C LEU A 71 4.03 -4.71 7.07
N LEU A 72 3.09 -5.63 6.81
CA LEU A 72 2.83 -6.77 7.70
C LEU A 72 4.06 -7.65 7.86
N LEU A 73 4.73 -8.00 6.76
CA LEU A 73 5.93 -8.83 6.77
C LEU A 73 7.06 -8.19 7.59
N ALA A 74 7.31 -6.90 7.41
CA ALA A 74 8.27 -6.15 8.21
C ALA A 74 7.88 -6.15 9.71
N HIS A 75 6.60 -5.93 10.01
CA HIS A 75 6.10 -5.94 11.39
C HIS A 75 6.33 -7.28 12.11
N VAL A 76 6.20 -8.40 11.40
CA VAL A 76 6.45 -9.73 11.98
C VAL A 76 7.90 -10.20 11.85
N GLY A 77 8.83 -9.31 11.48
CA GLY A 77 10.27 -9.59 11.42
C GLY A 77 10.72 -10.35 10.17
N GLN A 78 9.91 -10.35 9.10
CA GLN A 78 10.24 -10.95 7.80
C GLN A 78 10.81 -9.90 6.84
N ASP A 79 11.80 -9.13 7.29
CA ASP A 79 12.35 -7.97 6.57
C ASP A 79 12.83 -8.29 5.16
N ALA A 80 13.47 -9.45 4.96
CA ALA A 80 13.93 -9.87 3.63
C ALA A 80 12.76 -10.14 2.66
N ALA A 81 11.65 -10.68 3.15
CA ALA A 81 10.44 -10.89 2.36
C ALA A 81 9.74 -9.56 2.06
N ALA A 82 9.64 -8.66 3.05
CA ALA A 82 9.11 -7.32 2.87
C ALA A 82 9.87 -6.56 1.78
N ALA A 83 11.20 -6.52 1.86
CA ALA A 83 12.06 -5.85 0.88
C ALA A 83 11.91 -6.42 -0.54
N ARG A 84 11.65 -7.72 -0.69
CA ARG A 84 11.38 -8.32 -2.01
C ARG A 84 10.05 -7.83 -2.59
N VAL A 85 9.01 -7.74 -1.76
CA VAL A 85 7.70 -7.21 -2.20
C VAL A 85 7.83 -5.74 -2.59
N ASP A 86 8.46 -4.91 -1.77
CA ASP A 86 8.69 -3.50 -2.07
C ASP A 86 9.43 -3.31 -3.38
N LYS A 87 10.52 -4.06 -3.60
CA LYS A 87 11.31 -4.00 -4.83
C LYS A 87 10.49 -4.41 -6.06
N ALA A 88 9.68 -5.47 -5.96
CA ALA A 88 8.82 -5.92 -7.06
C ALA A 88 7.77 -4.86 -7.42
N VAL A 89 7.20 -4.19 -6.42
CA VAL A 89 6.26 -3.07 -6.62
C VAL A 89 6.95 -1.87 -7.27
N GLU A 90 8.13 -1.48 -6.79
CA GLU A 90 8.92 -0.39 -7.38
C GLU A 90 9.22 -0.66 -8.87
N GLU A 91 9.67 -1.87 -9.20
CA GLU A 91 9.98 -2.26 -10.58
C GLU A 91 8.72 -2.28 -11.45
N HIS A 92 7.61 -2.78 -10.94
CA HIS A 92 6.32 -2.71 -11.62
C HIS A 92 5.93 -1.27 -11.94
N LEU A 93 5.96 -0.37 -10.96
CA LEU A 93 5.59 1.03 -11.12
C LEU A 93 6.52 1.77 -12.09
N ALA A 94 7.82 1.48 -12.05
CA ALA A 94 8.80 2.07 -12.95
C ALA A 94 8.63 1.65 -14.43
N THR A 95 8.09 0.44 -14.66
CA THR A 95 8.02 -0.16 -16.00
C THR A 95 6.63 -0.19 -16.62
N ARG A 96 5.55 0.02 -15.84
CA ARG A 96 4.16 -0.11 -16.34
C ARG A 96 3.75 0.98 -17.34
N GLY A 97 4.39 2.18 -17.29
CA GLY A 97 4.00 3.32 -18.13
C GLY A 97 2.52 3.68 -17.96
N ASP A 98 1.84 3.97 -19.07
CA ASP A 98 0.41 4.32 -19.13
C ASP A 98 -0.49 3.10 -19.42
N GLU A 99 0.01 1.88 -19.24
CA GLU A 99 -0.76 0.65 -19.49
C GLU A 99 -1.97 0.55 -18.55
N LYS A 100 -3.14 0.27 -19.11
CA LYS A 100 -4.35 -0.02 -18.35
C LYS A 100 -4.45 -1.52 -18.13
N LEU A 101 -3.92 -1.99 -17.02
CA LEU A 101 -3.96 -3.38 -16.61
C LEU A 101 -5.17 -3.65 -15.69
N SER A 102 -5.73 -4.83 -15.78
CA SER A 102 -6.72 -5.32 -14.82
C SER A 102 -6.08 -5.62 -13.47
N THR A 103 -6.91 -5.73 -12.43
CA THR A 103 -6.48 -6.12 -11.07
C THR A 103 -5.63 -7.41 -11.09
N THR A 104 -6.08 -8.41 -11.86
CA THR A 104 -5.39 -9.71 -11.97
C THR A 104 -4.05 -9.59 -12.69
N GLU A 105 -3.98 -8.81 -13.76
CA GLU A 105 -2.74 -8.60 -14.52
C GLU A 105 -1.68 -7.85 -13.70
N VAL A 106 -2.08 -6.82 -12.95
CA VAL A 106 -1.17 -6.12 -12.02
C VAL A 106 -0.62 -7.09 -10.99
N GLY A 107 -1.49 -7.87 -10.34
CA GLY A 107 -1.08 -8.87 -9.35
C GLY A 107 -0.12 -9.91 -9.93
N ALA A 108 -0.44 -10.48 -11.09
CA ALA A 108 0.40 -11.47 -11.78
C ALA A 108 1.78 -10.88 -12.14
N ARG A 109 1.82 -9.65 -12.64
CA ARG A 109 3.06 -8.96 -13.01
C ARG A 109 3.96 -8.74 -11.78
N ILE A 110 3.41 -8.26 -10.65
CA ILE A 110 4.19 -8.08 -9.42
C ILE A 110 4.71 -9.43 -8.91
N VAL A 111 3.89 -10.48 -8.93
CA VAL A 111 4.33 -11.84 -8.54
C VAL A 111 5.50 -12.33 -9.41
N SER A 112 5.50 -12.03 -10.71
CA SER A 112 6.60 -12.42 -11.60
C SER A 112 7.92 -11.70 -11.33
N LEU A 113 7.90 -10.61 -10.57
CA LEU A 113 9.07 -9.83 -10.18
C LEU A 113 9.62 -10.21 -8.78
N LEU A 114 8.90 -11.05 -8.02
CA LEU A 114 9.35 -11.56 -6.72
C LEU A 114 10.47 -12.60 -6.86
#